data_75054f6f0d8459f5bfc7fa59e4e289ee
#
_entry.id   75054f6f0d8459f5bfc7fa59e4e289ee
#
_cell.length_a   1.000
_cell.length_b   1.000
_cell.length_c   1.000
_cell.angle_alpha   90.00
_cell.angle_beta   90.00
_cell.angle_gamma   90.00
#
_symmetry.space_group_name_H-M   'P 1'
#
loop_
_entity.id
_entity.type
_entity.pdbx_description
1 polymer ?
#
loop_
_entity_poly.entity_id
_entity_poly.type
_entity_poly.pdbx_seq_one_letter_code
_entity_poly.pdbx_strand_id
1 'polypeptide(L)'
;GIKAIIIYPMNALATDQAKRFAKTISKTPNLNGVRVGLYIGSSDDNAQKSMSEEYVITDKQTLCDNPPDILLTNYKMLDFMLMRPRDQKIWKYNIDMDVLKFIAVDEIHTFDGAQGTDLASLLRRVRAKLKVKKSSIACIGTSATLGGDTTEPIRNFASDIFDEEFDVDSIVKEYRIDANEFFANNKDDIIFYPTPNDIEKLEYSNYQNMNDYVEAQYKLWFNKEDVEIDVGDAEFKVELGNELKNLYVFKLLLKTLDGKIKSREELIDAFIRSMPIKSGDRFFALMINSLLALTSWAKNEKLGSNYPPFLFVKVQLWLRELARMVATLE
;
A
#
# COMPACT_ATOMS: atom_id res chain seq x y z
N GLY A 1 -25.81 -1.02 17.50
CA GLY A 1 -24.60 -1.06 18.31
C GLY A 1 -23.35 -1.19 17.43
N ILE A 2 -22.19 -0.96 18.03
CA ILE A 2 -20.89 -0.99 17.37
C ILE A 2 -20.53 -2.43 17.03
N LYS A 3 -20.29 -2.70 15.74
CA LYS A 3 -19.94 -4.02 15.24
C LYS A 3 -18.43 -4.17 15.04
N ALA A 4 -17.76 -3.06 14.75
CA ALA A 4 -16.30 -3.02 14.58
C ALA A 4 -15.68 -1.81 15.29
N ILE A 5 -14.56 -2.03 15.98
CA ILE A 5 -13.72 -0.97 16.56
C ILE A 5 -12.37 -1.03 15.83
N ILE A 6 -11.94 0.10 15.27
CA ILE A 6 -10.64 0.22 14.60
C ILE A 6 -9.81 1.24 15.38
N ILE A 7 -8.66 0.80 15.86
CA ILE A 7 -7.77 1.57 16.72
C ILE A 7 -6.55 2.00 15.91
N TYR A 8 -6.33 3.31 15.84
CA TYR A 8 -5.19 3.92 15.14
C TYR A 8 -4.18 4.45 16.14
N PRO A 9 -2.88 4.42 15.83
CA PRO A 9 -1.85 4.98 16.70
C PRO A 9 -1.92 6.51 16.79
N MET A 10 -2.39 7.18 15.73
CA MET A 10 -2.42 8.64 15.62
C MET A 10 -3.75 9.17 15.07
N ASN A 11 -4.15 10.37 15.53
CA ASN A 11 -5.37 11.03 15.06
C ASN A 11 -5.35 11.35 13.57
N ALA A 12 -4.20 11.78 13.03
CA ALA A 12 -4.06 12.12 11.61
C ALA A 12 -4.38 10.92 10.72
N LEU A 13 -3.86 9.73 11.07
CA LEU A 13 -4.14 8.50 10.35
C LEU A 13 -5.63 8.11 10.44
N ALA A 14 -6.21 8.18 11.63
CA ALA A 14 -7.64 7.93 11.81
C ALA A 14 -8.52 8.86 10.96
N THR A 15 -8.15 10.14 10.86
CA THR A 15 -8.88 11.14 10.05
C THR A 15 -8.76 10.85 8.55
N ASP A 16 -7.57 10.48 8.06
CA ASP A 16 -7.39 10.12 6.65
C ASP A 16 -8.17 8.86 6.29
N GLN A 17 -8.11 7.84 7.12
CA GLN A 17 -8.88 6.61 6.91
C GLN A 17 -10.39 6.85 6.99
N ALA A 18 -10.85 7.76 7.84
CA ALA A 18 -12.27 8.14 7.90
C ALA A 18 -12.79 8.66 6.56
N LYS A 19 -12.03 9.48 5.84
CA LYS A 19 -12.37 9.93 4.48
C LYS A 19 -12.47 8.78 3.49
N ARG A 20 -11.56 7.80 3.59
CA ARG A 20 -11.59 6.60 2.74
C ARG A 20 -12.82 5.75 3.01
N PHE A 21 -13.20 5.57 4.28
CA PHE A 21 -14.45 4.89 4.65
C PHE A 21 -15.68 5.61 4.09
N ALA A 22 -15.77 6.93 4.24
CA ALA A 22 -16.86 7.73 3.71
C ALA A 22 -17.02 7.51 2.20
N LYS A 23 -15.93 7.65 1.44
CA LYS A 23 -15.90 7.45 -0.01
C LYS A 23 -16.23 6.01 -0.43
N THR A 24 -15.73 5.01 0.28
CA THR A 24 -15.99 3.60 -0.05
C THR A 24 -17.45 3.24 0.18
N ILE A 25 -18.03 3.66 1.30
CA ILE A 25 -19.43 3.37 1.63
C ILE A 25 -20.38 4.06 0.65
N SER A 26 -20.12 5.33 0.32
CA SER A 26 -20.97 6.07 -0.63
C SER A 26 -20.98 5.46 -2.04
N LYS A 27 -19.86 4.85 -2.46
CA LYS A 27 -19.71 4.24 -3.80
C LYS A 27 -20.12 2.77 -3.87
N THR A 28 -20.40 2.13 -2.74
CA THR A 28 -20.71 0.70 -2.68
C THR A 28 -22.16 0.48 -2.28
N PRO A 29 -23.08 0.17 -3.21
CA PRO A 29 -24.51 0.04 -2.94
C PRO A 29 -24.83 -0.93 -1.80
N ASN A 30 -24.09 -2.05 -1.69
CA ASN A 30 -24.30 -3.06 -0.65
C ASN A 30 -23.92 -2.58 0.76
N LEU A 31 -23.23 -1.45 0.89
CA LEU A 31 -22.87 -0.83 2.18
C LEU A 31 -23.79 0.34 2.54
N ASN A 32 -24.85 0.55 1.75
CA ASN A 32 -25.83 1.60 2.04
C ASN A 32 -26.47 1.37 3.41
N GLY A 33 -26.48 2.42 4.24
CA GLY A 33 -26.98 2.35 5.62
C GLY A 33 -25.95 1.99 6.69
N VAL A 34 -24.73 1.56 6.31
CA VAL A 34 -23.62 1.37 7.26
C VAL A 34 -23.17 2.73 7.78
N ARG A 35 -23.11 2.88 9.09
CA ARG A 35 -22.74 4.13 9.77
C ARG A 35 -21.32 4.02 10.32
N VAL A 36 -20.48 5.00 9.99
CA VAL A 36 -19.11 5.11 10.51
C VAL A 36 -18.99 6.35 11.38
N GLY A 37 -18.36 6.18 12.52
CA GLY A 37 -18.08 7.27 13.45
C GLY A 37 -16.59 7.38 13.73
N LEU A 38 -16.07 8.62 13.75
CA LEU A 38 -14.71 8.93 14.17
C LEU A 38 -14.76 9.60 15.53
N TYR A 39 -14.21 8.95 16.57
CA TYR A 39 -14.16 9.45 17.93
C TYR A 39 -12.70 9.65 18.36
N ILE A 40 -12.18 10.87 18.20
CA ILE A 40 -10.81 11.25 18.55
C ILE A 40 -10.77 12.53 19.37
N GLY A 41 -9.60 12.87 19.94
CA GLY A 41 -9.37 14.10 20.68
C GLY A 41 -9.19 15.30 19.76
N SER A 42 -10.28 15.88 19.26
CA SER A 42 -10.28 17.12 18.47
C SER A 42 -11.29 18.11 19.03
N SER A 43 -11.16 19.41 18.68
CA SER A 43 -12.17 20.43 18.92
C SER A 43 -13.42 20.14 18.09
N ASP A 44 -14.60 20.41 18.65
CA ASP A 44 -15.89 20.07 18.03
C ASP A 44 -16.41 21.16 17.05
N ASP A 45 -15.60 22.17 16.71
CA ASP A 45 -16.04 23.38 15.98
C ASP A 45 -16.64 23.11 14.57
N ASN A 46 -16.32 21.94 13.97
CA ASN A 46 -16.86 21.51 12.67
C ASN A 46 -17.33 20.05 12.70
N ALA A 47 -17.95 19.62 13.81
CA ALA A 47 -18.36 18.24 13.98
C ALA A 47 -19.51 17.85 13.02
N GLN A 48 -19.35 16.72 12.32
CA GLN A 48 -20.32 16.20 11.38
C GLN A 48 -21.33 15.30 12.07
N LYS A 49 -22.63 15.59 11.95
CA LYS A 49 -23.73 14.82 12.54
C LYS A 49 -24.24 13.69 11.64
N SER A 50 -23.92 13.75 10.35
CA SER A 50 -24.30 12.75 9.35
C SER A 50 -23.12 12.37 8.46
N MET A 51 -23.23 11.24 7.79
CA MET A 51 -22.25 10.83 6.76
C MET A 51 -22.53 11.50 5.42
N SER A 52 -21.45 11.72 4.66
CA SER A 52 -21.47 12.13 3.25
C SER A 52 -20.46 11.32 2.45
N GLU A 53 -20.23 11.66 1.19
CA GLU A 53 -19.14 11.05 0.41
C GLU A 53 -17.75 11.41 0.95
N GLU A 54 -17.60 12.55 1.62
CA GLU A 54 -16.32 13.07 2.10
C GLU A 54 -16.13 12.90 3.61
N TYR A 55 -17.20 12.73 4.37
CA TYR A 55 -17.17 12.78 5.84
C TYR A 55 -17.92 11.63 6.48
N VAL A 56 -17.36 11.11 7.58
CA VAL A 56 -18.05 10.23 8.54
C VAL A 56 -18.61 11.07 9.70
N ILE A 57 -19.40 10.46 10.59
CA ILE A 57 -19.93 11.13 11.76
C ILE A 57 -18.79 11.42 12.75
N THR A 58 -18.64 12.68 13.17
CA THR A 58 -17.63 13.11 14.14
C THR A 58 -18.22 13.79 15.37
N ASP A 59 -19.50 14.16 15.34
CA ASP A 59 -20.19 14.75 16.48
C ASP A 59 -20.38 13.74 17.60
N LYS A 60 -19.70 13.97 18.73
CA LYS A 60 -19.64 13.04 19.86
C LYS A 60 -21.00 12.78 20.50
N GLN A 61 -21.86 13.81 20.56
CA GLN A 61 -23.20 13.65 21.09
C GLN A 61 -24.04 12.74 20.19
N THR A 62 -23.99 12.94 18.88
CA THR A 62 -24.66 12.09 17.89
C THR A 62 -24.19 10.64 17.98
N LEU A 63 -22.86 10.43 18.12
CA LEU A 63 -22.28 9.09 18.28
C LEU A 63 -22.73 8.40 19.57
N CYS A 64 -22.90 9.14 20.66
CA CYS A 64 -23.39 8.59 21.92
C CYS A 64 -24.91 8.29 21.88
N ASP A 65 -25.68 9.14 21.26
CA ASP A 65 -27.14 8.97 21.18
C ASP A 65 -27.56 7.90 20.17
N ASN A 66 -26.80 7.80 19.06
CA ASN A 66 -27.00 6.81 18.02
C ASN A 66 -25.66 6.19 17.58
N PRO A 67 -25.17 5.15 18.30
CA PRO A 67 -23.87 4.53 18.04
C PRO A 67 -23.67 4.06 16.60
N PRO A 68 -22.46 4.23 16.00
CA PRO A 68 -22.18 3.80 14.64
C PRO A 68 -22.02 2.26 14.56
N ASP A 69 -22.00 1.73 13.34
CA ASP A 69 -21.64 0.33 13.09
C ASP A 69 -20.15 0.10 13.19
N ILE A 70 -19.36 1.06 12.68
CA ILE A 70 -17.92 1.05 12.71
C ILE A 70 -17.43 2.27 13.49
N LEU A 71 -16.63 2.04 14.52
CA LEU A 71 -16.03 3.09 15.35
C LEU A 71 -14.54 3.19 15.03
N LEU A 72 -14.10 4.34 14.51
CA LEU A 72 -12.70 4.69 14.32
C LEU A 72 -12.24 5.54 15.51
N THR A 73 -11.14 5.17 16.16
CA THR A 73 -10.65 5.86 17.33
C THR A 73 -9.15 5.64 17.56
N ASN A 74 -8.57 6.23 18.59
CA ASN A 74 -7.25 5.87 19.10
C ASN A 74 -7.36 5.21 20.48
N TYR A 75 -6.29 4.54 20.92
CA TYR A 75 -6.31 3.77 22.16
C TYR A 75 -6.63 4.63 23.41
N LYS A 76 -6.11 5.87 23.48
CA LYS A 76 -6.38 6.78 24.61
C LYS A 76 -7.83 7.22 24.65
N MET A 77 -8.41 7.53 23.50
CA MET A 77 -9.83 7.90 23.45
C MET A 77 -10.74 6.72 23.76
N LEU A 78 -10.40 5.52 23.30
CA LEU A 78 -11.14 4.31 23.67
C LEU A 78 -11.12 4.08 25.18
N ASP A 79 -9.99 4.29 25.83
CA ASP A 79 -9.86 4.21 27.27
C ASP A 79 -10.77 5.25 27.99
N PHE A 80 -10.75 6.50 27.53
CA PHE A 80 -11.63 7.53 28.04
C PHE A 80 -13.11 7.20 27.85
N MET A 81 -13.51 6.65 26.71
CA MET A 81 -14.88 6.24 26.42
C MET A 81 -15.35 5.11 27.35
N LEU A 82 -14.46 4.27 27.85
CA LEU A 82 -14.80 3.24 28.84
C LEU A 82 -15.04 3.82 30.23
N MET A 83 -14.40 4.94 30.59
CA MET A 83 -14.41 5.49 31.95
C MET A 83 -15.37 6.68 32.12
N ARG A 84 -15.47 7.56 31.12
CA ARG A 84 -16.21 8.81 31.24
C ARG A 84 -17.73 8.60 31.27
N PRO A 85 -18.46 9.13 32.26
CA PRO A 85 -19.93 8.97 32.36
C PRO A 85 -20.66 9.43 31.09
N ARG A 86 -20.24 10.56 30.51
CA ARG A 86 -20.86 11.14 29.31
C ARG A 86 -20.81 10.23 28.08
N ASP A 87 -19.79 9.38 27.99
CA ASP A 87 -19.54 8.52 26.84
C ASP A 87 -20.18 7.13 27.01
N GLN A 88 -20.74 6.82 28.18
CA GLN A 88 -21.28 5.48 28.45
C GLN A 88 -22.45 5.09 27.55
N LYS A 89 -23.20 6.06 27.06
CA LYS A 89 -24.35 5.82 26.19
C LYS A 89 -23.97 5.16 24.87
N ILE A 90 -22.72 5.34 24.37
CA ILE A 90 -22.26 4.75 23.12
C ILE A 90 -22.27 3.23 23.16
N TRP A 91 -22.12 2.64 24.35
CA TRP A 91 -22.06 1.19 24.57
C TRP A 91 -23.42 0.54 24.81
N LYS A 92 -24.50 1.31 24.90
CA LYS A 92 -25.83 0.83 25.34
C LYS A 92 -26.37 -0.37 24.56
N TYR A 93 -26.01 -0.49 23.25
CA TYR A 93 -26.46 -1.57 22.39
C TYR A 93 -25.40 -2.66 22.22
N ASN A 94 -24.30 -2.59 22.95
CA ASN A 94 -23.23 -3.58 22.89
C ASN A 94 -23.18 -4.46 24.16
N ILE A 95 -23.67 -3.94 25.29
CA ILE A 95 -23.62 -4.66 26.55
C ILE A 95 -24.64 -5.82 26.51
N ASP A 96 -24.16 -7.03 26.76
CA ASP A 96 -24.95 -8.29 26.77
C ASP A 96 -25.60 -8.69 25.43
N MET A 97 -25.26 -8.05 24.30
CA MET A 97 -25.95 -8.27 23.02
C MET A 97 -25.13 -8.98 21.96
N ASP A 98 -23.90 -9.35 22.24
CA ASP A 98 -22.96 -10.01 21.29
C ASP A 98 -22.90 -9.31 19.90
N VAL A 99 -22.91 -7.98 19.90
CA VAL A 99 -22.96 -7.18 18.67
C VAL A 99 -21.56 -6.90 18.13
N LEU A 100 -20.56 -6.73 19.01
CA LEU A 100 -19.18 -6.49 18.60
C LEU A 100 -18.60 -7.76 17.96
N LYS A 101 -18.15 -7.64 16.71
CA LYS A 101 -17.62 -8.76 15.92
C LYS A 101 -16.16 -8.58 15.52
N PHE A 102 -15.68 -7.34 15.46
CA PHE A 102 -14.33 -7.05 14.97
C PHE A 102 -13.63 -6.04 15.88
N ILE A 103 -12.37 -6.33 16.19
CA ILE A 103 -11.42 -5.36 16.75
C ILE A 103 -10.20 -5.35 15.83
N ALA A 104 -9.91 -4.20 15.23
CA ALA A 104 -8.71 -4.00 14.42
C ALA A 104 -7.78 -3.00 15.10
N VAL A 105 -6.49 -3.30 15.09
CA VAL A 105 -5.41 -2.41 15.55
C VAL A 105 -4.50 -2.15 14.37
N ASP A 106 -4.47 -0.89 13.92
CA ASP A 106 -3.63 -0.48 12.82
C ASP A 106 -2.22 -0.15 13.32
N GLU A 107 -1.21 -0.48 12.50
CA GLU A 107 0.21 -0.32 12.85
C GLU A 107 0.57 -0.91 14.23
N ILE A 108 0.14 -2.14 14.47
CA ILE A 108 0.25 -2.82 15.78
C ILE A 108 1.69 -2.80 16.33
N HIS A 109 2.69 -2.78 15.46
CA HIS A 109 4.11 -2.71 15.83
C HIS A 109 4.51 -1.41 16.53
N THR A 110 3.70 -0.35 16.43
CA THR A 110 3.94 0.91 17.14
C THR A 110 3.62 0.83 18.63
N PHE A 111 2.90 -0.22 19.04
CA PHE A 111 2.53 -0.49 20.43
C PHE A 111 3.52 -1.48 21.06
N ASP A 112 4.80 -1.11 21.14
CA ASP A 112 5.82 -1.90 21.78
C ASP A 112 5.95 -1.61 23.29
N GLY A 113 6.59 -2.51 24.03
CA GLY A 113 6.89 -2.35 25.45
C GLY A 113 5.67 -1.98 26.30
N ALA A 114 5.77 -0.89 27.05
CA ALA A 114 4.72 -0.42 27.97
C ALA A 114 3.41 -0.08 27.24
N GLN A 115 3.47 0.49 26.03
CA GLN A 115 2.28 0.83 25.26
C GLN A 115 1.51 -0.42 24.79
N GLY A 116 2.22 -1.49 24.47
CA GLY A 116 1.60 -2.78 24.15
C GLY A 116 0.86 -3.36 25.33
N THR A 117 1.47 -3.32 26.52
CA THR A 117 0.82 -3.76 27.77
C THR A 117 -0.43 -2.96 28.09
N ASP A 118 -0.39 -1.63 27.87
CA ASP A 118 -1.54 -0.74 28.07
C ASP A 118 -2.67 -1.08 27.10
N LEU A 119 -2.35 -1.28 25.81
CA LEU A 119 -3.33 -1.66 24.80
C LEU A 119 -3.95 -3.03 25.12
N ALA A 120 -3.15 -4.04 25.45
CA ALA A 120 -3.65 -5.35 25.83
C ALA A 120 -4.61 -5.29 27.03
N SER A 121 -4.26 -4.50 28.05
CA SER A 121 -5.11 -4.26 29.22
C SER A 121 -6.40 -3.52 28.87
N LEU A 122 -6.32 -2.56 27.93
CA LEU A 122 -7.48 -1.85 27.42
C LEU A 122 -8.44 -2.78 26.68
N LEU A 123 -7.94 -3.64 25.79
CA LEU A 123 -8.76 -4.59 25.05
C LEU A 123 -9.48 -5.60 25.98
N ARG A 124 -8.77 -6.07 27.02
CA ARG A 124 -9.42 -6.91 28.06
C ARG A 124 -10.53 -6.17 28.79
N ARG A 125 -10.33 -4.88 29.12
CA ARG A 125 -11.40 -4.04 29.72
C ARG A 125 -12.58 -3.79 28.79
N VAL A 126 -12.34 -3.60 27.48
CA VAL A 126 -13.42 -3.51 26.47
C VAL A 126 -14.26 -4.77 26.50
N ARG A 127 -13.62 -5.95 26.43
CA ARG A 127 -14.34 -7.23 26.46
C ARG A 127 -15.12 -7.45 27.75
N ALA A 128 -14.50 -7.17 28.88
CA ALA A 128 -15.14 -7.29 30.18
C ALA A 128 -16.37 -6.37 30.30
N LYS A 129 -16.25 -5.12 29.87
CA LYS A 129 -17.36 -4.14 29.91
C LYS A 129 -18.52 -4.55 29.02
N LEU A 130 -18.22 -5.03 27.81
CA LEU A 130 -19.24 -5.43 26.84
C LEU A 130 -19.72 -6.87 27.06
N LYS A 131 -19.11 -7.57 28.02
CA LYS A 131 -19.38 -8.99 28.35
C LYS A 131 -19.24 -9.91 27.14
N VAL A 132 -18.24 -9.66 26.33
CA VAL A 132 -17.95 -10.42 25.12
C VAL A 132 -17.19 -11.69 25.49
N LYS A 133 -17.62 -12.81 24.93
CA LYS A 133 -16.97 -14.11 25.14
C LYS A 133 -15.64 -14.16 24.40
N LYS A 134 -14.66 -14.88 24.98
CA LYS A 134 -13.40 -15.19 24.31
C LYS A 134 -13.69 -15.90 22.98
N SER A 135 -12.90 -15.63 21.96
CA SER A 135 -13.03 -16.20 20.61
C SER A 135 -14.34 -15.90 19.85
N SER A 136 -15.16 -14.93 20.34
CA SER A 136 -16.35 -14.48 19.62
C SER A 136 -16.13 -13.22 18.77
N ILE A 137 -14.94 -12.62 18.84
CA ILE A 137 -14.52 -11.45 18.09
C ILE A 137 -13.36 -11.83 17.16
N ALA A 138 -13.44 -11.43 15.91
CA ALA A 138 -12.29 -11.48 15.00
C ALA A 138 -11.33 -10.32 15.32
N CYS A 139 -10.10 -10.66 15.70
CA CYS A 139 -9.04 -9.71 16.02
C CYS A 139 -8.10 -9.57 14.83
N ILE A 140 -7.80 -8.34 14.43
CA ILE A 140 -7.00 -8.02 13.25
C ILE A 140 -5.90 -7.03 13.65
N GLY A 141 -4.64 -7.39 13.38
CA GLY A 141 -3.51 -6.47 13.50
C GLY A 141 -2.93 -6.18 12.12
N THR A 142 -2.67 -4.92 11.78
CA THR A 142 -1.95 -4.55 10.56
C THR A 142 -0.56 -4.05 10.91
N SER A 143 0.42 -4.29 10.05
CA SER A 143 1.78 -3.78 10.22
C SER A 143 2.52 -3.74 8.90
N ALA A 144 3.24 -2.63 8.65
CA ALA A 144 4.10 -2.48 7.48
C ALA A 144 5.52 -3.03 7.67
N THR A 145 5.97 -3.23 8.92
CA THR A 145 7.39 -3.48 9.25
C THR A 145 7.67 -4.88 9.80
N LEU A 146 6.66 -5.72 9.97
CA LEU A 146 6.84 -7.08 10.46
C LEU A 146 7.36 -7.99 9.33
N GLY A 147 8.53 -7.65 8.79
CA GLY A 147 9.25 -8.39 7.78
C GLY A 147 10.38 -9.20 8.42
N GLY A 148 10.23 -10.50 8.49
CA GLY A 148 11.26 -11.45 8.88
C GLY A 148 10.88 -12.83 8.38
N ASP A 149 11.84 -13.74 8.29
CA ASP A 149 11.60 -15.10 7.80
C ASP A 149 10.75 -15.93 8.79
N THR A 150 10.69 -15.49 10.06
CA THR A 150 9.92 -16.18 11.11
C THR A 150 8.63 -15.43 11.45
N THR A 151 7.51 -16.12 11.41
CA THR A 151 6.17 -15.60 11.74
C THR A 151 5.85 -15.71 13.23
N GLU A 152 6.59 -16.54 13.97
CA GLU A 152 6.33 -16.86 15.37
C GLU A 152 6.36 -15.65 16.32
N PRO A 153 7.36 -14.75 16.27
CA PRO A 153 7.35 -13.56 17.13
C PRO A 153 6.15 -12.66 16.90
N ILE A 154 5.71 -12.53 15.63
CA ILE A 154 4.55 -11.72 15.25
C ILE A 154 3.27 -12.32 15.83
N ARG A 155 3.12 -13.64 15.70
CA ARG A 155 1.98 -14.37 16.22
C ARG A 155 1.89 -14.25 17.75
N ASN A 156 3.00 -14.44 18.45
CA ASN A 156 3.06 -14.34 19.90
C ASN A 156 2.71 -12.92 20.35
N PHE A 157 3.26 -11.90 19.70
CA PHE A 157 2.93 -10.52 19.97
C PHE A 157 1.44 -10.20 19.77
N ALA A 158 0.85 -10.66 18.65
CA ALA A 158 -0.57 -10.48 18.41
C ALA A 158 -1.41 -11.21 19.47
N SER A 159 -1.02 -12.44 19.86
CA SER A 159 -1.70 -13.21 20.88
C SER A 159 -1.68 -12.50 22.24
N ASP A 160 -0.56 -11.89 22.61
CA ASP A 160 -0.42 -11.13 23.86
C ASP A 160 -1.30 -9.87 23.86
N ILE A 161 -1.32 -9.13 22.75
CA ILE A 161 -2.13 -7.92 22.61
C ILE A 161 -3.63 -8.22 22.63
N PHE A 162 -4.05 -9.18 21.83
CA PHE A 162 -5.48 -9.49 21.68
C PHE A 162 -6.04 -10.48 22.71
N ASP A 163 -5.19 -11.14 23.52
CA ASP A 163 -5.58 -12.24 24.41
C ASP A 163 -6.35 -13.34 23.66
N GLU A 164 -5.89 -13.67 22.45
CA GLU A 164 -6.46 -14.70 21.56
C GLU A 164 -5.33 -15.56 20.99
N GLU A 165 -5.64 -16.79 20.61
CA GLU A 165 -4.71 -17.65 19.91
C GLU A 165 -4.80 -17.41 18.40
N PHE A 166 -3.65 -17.31 17.76
CA PHE A 166 -3.53 -17.16 16.31
C PHE A 166 -2.79 -18.38 15.74
N ASP A 167 -3.34 -18.98 14.71
CA ASP A 167 -2.70 -20.05 13.96
C ASP A 167 -1.58 -19.50 13.06
N VAL A 168 -0.71 -20.39 12.57
CA VAL A 168 0.38 -20.01 11.64
C VAL A 168 -0.19 -19.35 10.37
N ASP A 169 -1.31 -19.87 9.88
CA ASP A 169 -1.98 -19.39 8.67
C ASP A 169 -2.76 -18.07 8.88
N SER A 170 -2.88 -17.60 10.13
CA SER A 170 -3.51 -16.32 10.45
C SER A 170 -2.64 -15.12 10.01
N ILE A 171 -1.36 -15.32 9.67
CA ILE A 171 -0.46 -14.27 9.26
C ILE A 171 -0.48 -14.16 7.74
N VAL A 172 -1.18 -13.16 7.25
CA VAL A 172 -1.22 -12.83 5.83
C VAL A 172 -0.07 -11.88 5.50
N LYS A 173 0.89 -12.37 4.73
CA LYS A 173 2.01 -11.57 4.22
C LYS A 173 1.73 -11.14 2.79
N GLU A 174 2.40 -10.05 2.37
CA GLU A 174 2.45 -9.70 0.96
C GLU A 174 3.15 -10.84 0.20
N TYR A 175 2.45 -11.42 -0.76
CA TYR A 175 3.07 -12.37 -1.69
C TYR A 175 3.78 -11.56 -2.77
N ARG A 176 5.09 -11.64 -2.80
CA ARG A 176 5.92 -11.05 -3.85
C ARG A 176 6.46 -12.17 -4.71
N ILE A 177 6.11 -12.15 -5.97
CA ILE A 177 6.71 -13.03 -6.98
C ILE A 177 8.19 -12.67 -7.05
N ASP A 178 9.08 -13.63 -6.83
CA ASP A 178 10.50 -13.41 -7.03
C ASP A 178 10.87 -13.37 -8.54
N ALA A 179 12.07 -12.90 -8.86
CA ALA A 179 12.49 -12.79 -10.26
C ALA A 179 12.53 -14.15 -10.98
N ASN A 180 12.86 -15.25 -10.30
CA ASN A 180 12.90 -16.57 -10.91
C ASN A 180 11.48 -17.08 -11.23
N GLU A 181 10.55 -16.89 -10.31
CA GLU A 181 9.14 -17.25 -10.51
C GLU A 181 8.51 -16.36 -11.61
N PHE A 182 8.82 -15.07 -11.62
CA PHE A 182 8.32 -14.13 -12.64
C PHE A 182 8.75 -14.53 -14.06
N PHE A 183 9.94 -15.12 -14.20
CA PHE A 183 10.49 -15.57 -15.48
C PHE A 183 10.35 -17.07 -15.73
N ALA A 184 9.73 -17.84 -14.86
CA ALA A 184 9.72 -19.31 -14.94
C ALA A 184 9.20 -19.88 -16.27
N ASN A 185 8.27 -19.19 -16.91
CA ASN A 185 7.68 -19.62 -18.19
C ASN A 185 8.39 -19.07 -19.44
N ASN A 186 9.46 -18.27 -19.26
CA ASN A 186 10.16 -17.65 -20.37
C ASN A 186 11.41 -18.45 -20.74
N LYS A 187 11.35 -19.15 -21.86
CA LYS A 187 12.40 -20.09 -22.29
C LYS A 187 13.52 -19.45 -23.09
N ASP A 188 13.25 -18.33 -23.78
CA ASP A 188 14.20 -17.72 -24.69
C ASP A 188 14.61 -16.33 -24.21
N ASP A 189 15.93 -16.09 -24.16
CA ASP A 189 16.47 -14.78 -23.82
C ASP A 189 16.84 -14.04 -25.11
N ILE A 190 16.18 -12.92 -25.37
CA ILE A 190 16.56 -11.98 -26.40
C ILE A 190 17.76 -11.19 -25.87
N ILE A 191 18.94 -11.47 -26.42
CA ILE A 191 20.18 -10.77 -26.10
C ILE A 191 20.33 -9.61 -27.09
N PHE A 192 19.53 -8.61 -26.92
CA PHE A 192 19.65 -7.35 -27.64
C PHE A 192 19.71 -6.18 -26.64
N TYR A 193 20.52 -5.19 -26.97
CA TYR A 193 20.64 -3.97 -26.18
C TYR A 193 21.16 -2.82 -27.05
N PRO A 194 20.77 -1.57 -26.77
CA PRO A 194 21.32 -0.39 -27.42
C PRO A 194 22.84 -0.31 -27.29
N THR A 195 23.48 0.26 -28.31
CA THR A 195 24.92 0.50 -28.33
C THR A 195 25.24 1.95 -27.90
N PRO A 196 26.51 2.28 -27.60
CA PRO A 196 26.90 3.65 -27.31
C PRO A 196 26.60 4.65 -28.44
N ASN A 197 26.44 4.19 -29.68
CA ASN A 197 26.03 5.03 -30.81
C ASN A 197 24.56 5.42 -30.76
N ASP A 198 23.74 4.71 -29.99
CA ASP A 198 22.32 4.98 -29.83
C ASP A 198 22.01 5.95 -28.66
N ILE A 199 23.00 6.56 -28.04
CA ILE A 199 22.87 7.41 -26.85
C ILE A 199 21.84 8.53 -27.06
N GLU A 200 21.84 9.14 -28.25
CA GLU A 200 20.88 10.21 -28.59
C GLU A 200 19.45 9.68 -28.71
N LYS A 201 19.27 8.42 -29.13
CA LYS A 201 17.95 7.77 -29.18
C LYS A 201 17.41 7.43 -27.78
N LEU A 202 18.28 7.25 -26.80
CA LEU A 202 17.91 6.96 -25.42
C LEU A 202 17.53 8.22 -24.61
N GLU A 203 17.91 9.40 -25.07
CA GLU A 203 17.69 10.67 -24.36
C GLU A 203 16.26 11.17 -24.55
N TYR A 204 15.47 11.20 -23.47
CA TYR A 204 14.07 11.62 -23.51
C TYR A 204 13.86 13.04 -24.06
N SER A 205 14.77 13.96 -23.76
CA SER A 205 14.68 15.35 -24.22
C SER A 205 14.69 15.54 -25.74
N ASN A 206 15.05 14.50 -26.50
CA ASN A 206 15.04 14.52 -27.96
C ASN A 206 13.66 14.20 -28.57
N TYR A 207 12.63 13.94 -27.72
CA TYR A 207 11.27 13.60 -28.14
C TYR A 207 10.27 14.66 -27.67
N GLN A 208 9.19 14.82 -28.43
CA GLN A 208 8.17 15.85 -28.14
C GLN A 208 7.27 15.46 -26.96
N ASN A 209 7.02 14.16 -26.81
CA ASN A 209 6.13 13.64 -25.77
C ASN A 209 6.51 12.21 -25.41
N MET A 210 5.83 11.65 -24.39
CA MET A 210 6.09 10.32 -23.89
C MET A 210 5.72 9.21 -24.90
N ASN A 211 4.70 9.42 -25.73
CA ASN A 211 4.29 8.41 -26.71
C ASN A 211 5.39 8.20 -27.76
N ASP A 212 5.91 9.31 -28.31
CA ASP A 212 7.00 9.26 -29.29
C ASP A 212 8.26 8.61 -28.70
N TYR A 213 8.55 8.91 -27.43
CA TYR A 213 9.67 8.30 -26.72
C TYR A 213 9.47 6.78 -26.55
N VAL A 214 8.30 6.35 -26.03
CA VAL A 214 8.00 4.92 -25.82
C VAL A 214 8.03 4.14 -27.14
N GLU A 215 7.47 4.69 -28.21
CA GLU A 215 7.50 4.10 -29.53
C GLU A 215 8.96 3.91 -30.03
N ALA A 216 9.77 4.95 -29.92
CA ALA A 216 11.17 4.90 -30.32
C ALA A 216 11.98 3.91 -29.46
N GLN A 217 11.73 3.88 -28.12
CA GLN A 217 12.40 2.91 -27.25
C GLN A 217 11.97 1.47 -27.58
N TYR A 218 10.70 1.22 -27.84
CA TYR A 218 10.23 -0.10 -28.24
C TYR A 218 10.93 -0.55 -29.53
N LYS A 219 10.94 0.28 -30.56
CA LYS A 219 11.62 -0.01 -31.84
C LYS A 219 13.11 -0.29 -31.62
N LEU A 220 13.77 0.50 -30.78
CA LEU A 220 15.18 0.36 -30.46
C LEU A 220 15.47 -0.96 -29.71
N TRP A 221 14.71 -1.29 -28.67
CA TRP A 221 14.99 -2.46 -27.84
C TRP A 221 14.62 -3.79 -28.48
N PHE A 222 13.64 -3.80 -29.40
CA PHE A 222 13.16 -5.02 -30.05
C PHE A 222 13.52 -5.10 -31.52
N ASN A 223 14.36 -4.18 -32.03
CA ASN A 223 14.85 -4.12 -33.42
C ASN A 223 13.67 -4.14 -34.43
N LYS A 224 12.66 -3.31 -34.20
CA LYS A 224 11.41 -3.26 -34.99
C LYS A 224 11.25 -1.90 -35.70
N GLU A 225 12.26 -1.40 -36.41
CA GLU A 225 12.26 -0.06 -37.01
C GLU A 225 11.08 0.20 -38.00
N ASP A 226 10.66 -0.83 -38.74
CA ASP A 226 9.62 -0.71 -39.79
C ASP A 226 8.19 -1.00 -39.34
N VAL A 227 7.92 -1.15 -38.04
CA VAL A 227 6.60 -1.50 -37.53
C VAL A 227 5.84 -0.23 -37.13
N GLU A 228 4.64 -0.03 -37.68
CA GLU A 228 3.67 0.97 -37.18
C GLU A 228 3.04 0.45 -35.90
N ILE A 229 3.07 1.28 -34.84
CA ILE A 229 2.61 0.92 -33.51
C ILE A 229 1.71 2.01 -32.94
N ASP A 230 0.57 1.64 -32.42
CA ASP A 230 -0.22 2.51 -31.56
C ASP A 230 0.15 2.24 -30.09
N VAL A 231 1.04 3.06 -29.55
CA VAL A 231 1.47 2.95 -28.13
C VAL A 231 0.33 3.26 -27.14
N GLY A 232 -0.78 3.81 -27.60
CA GLY A 232 -2.00 4.03 -26.81
C GLY A 232 -2.83 2.77 -26.63
N ASP A 233 -2.71 1.82 -27.57
CA ASP A 233 -3.49 0.60 -27.57
C ASP A 233 -3.22 -0.30 -26.37
N ALA A 234 -4.29 -0.90 -25.84
CA ALA A 234 -4.21 -1.76 -24.66
C ALA A 234 -3.55 -3.12 -24.97
N GLU A 235 -3.79 -3.67 -26.17
CA GLU A 235 -3.20 -4.94 -26.59
C GLU A 235 -1.69 -4.79 -26.82
N PHE A 236 -1.26 -3.69 -27.45
CA PHE A 236 0.16 -3.34 -27.54
C PHE A 236 0.84 -3.28 -26.17
N LYS A 237 0.20 -2.66 -25.16
CA LYS A 237 0.78 -2.56 -23.82
C LYS A 237 0.94 -3.93 -23.14
N VAL A 238 0.07 -4.88 -23.44
CA VAL A 238 0.21 -6.26 -22.95
C VAL A 238 1.31 -7.00 -23.70
N GLU A 239 1.37 -6.85 -25.04
CA GLU A 239 2.45 -7.42 -25.85
C GLU A 239 3.82 -6.92 -25.39
N LEU A 240 3.97 -5.60 -25.16
CA LEU A 240 5.17 -5.00 -24.61
C LEU A 240 5.61 -5.66 -23.29
N GLY A 241 4.66 -5.92 -22.37
CA GLY A 241 4.94 -6.63 -21.13
C GLY A 241 5.49 -8.04 -21.35
N ASN A 242 4.90 -8.77 -22.30
CA ASN A 242 5.34 -10.12 -22.64
C ASN A 242 6.72 -10.13 -23.33
N GLU A 243 7.00 -9.17 -24.20
CA GLU A 243 8.31 -9.04 -24.84
C GLU A 243 9.40 -8.61 -23.86
N LEU A 244 9.11 -7.71 -22.92
CA LEU A 244 10.05 -7.33 -21.86
C LEU A 244 10.50 -8.55 -21.03
N LYS A 245 9.61 -9.51 -20.76
CA LYS A 245 9.98 -10.74 -20.04
C LYS A 245 11.06 -11.56 -20.77
N ASN A 246 11.14 -11.46 -22.09
CA ASN A 246 12.13 -12.18 -22.88
C ASN A 246 13.47 -11.43 -23.01
N LEU A 247 13.53 -10.16 -22.61
CA LEU A 247 14.72 -9.33 -22.77
C LEU A 247 15.72 -9.60 -21.65
N TYR A 248 16.94 -10.05 -22.00
CA TYR A 248 18.01 -10.34 -21.04
C TYR A 248 18.32 -9.17 -20.10
N VAL A 249 18.40 -7.95 -20.67
CA VAL A 249 18.72 -6.74 -19.88
C VAL A 249 17.62 -6.40 -18.88
N PHE A 250 16.36 -6.68 -19.20
CA PHE A 250 15.26 -6.52 -18.27
C PHE A 250 15.33 -7.55 -17.12
N LYS A 251 15.70 -8.81 -17.44
CA LYS A 251 15.97 -9.83 -16.41
C LYS A 251 17.12 -9.41 -15.50
N LEU A 252 18.19 -8.85 -16.08
CA LEU A 252 19.31 -8.30 -15.31
C LEU A 252 18.87 -7.19 -14.36
N LEU A 253 18.03 -6.25 -14.84
CA LEU A 253 17.47 -5.16 -14.01
C LEU A 253 16.70 -5.72 -12.82
N LEU A 254 15.75 -6.62 -13.04
CA LEU A 254 14.94 -7.19 -11.96
C LEU A 254 15.76 -8.03 -10.97
N LYS A 255 16.71 -8.82 -11.45
CA LYS A 255 17.62 -9.58 -10.57
C LYS A 255 18.53 -8.66 -9.76
N THR A 256 18.96 -7.52 -10.31
CA THR A 256 19.77 -6.54 -9.58
C THR A 256 18.97 -5.85 -8.50
N LEU A 257 17.70 -5.53 -8.76
CA LEU A 257 16.80 -4.95 -7.77
C LEU A 257 16.48 -5.94 -6.63
N ASP A 258 16.30 -7.22 -6.94
CA ASP A 258 16.05 -8.30 -5.96
C ASP A 258 14.98 -7.92 -4.91
N GLY A 259 13.93 -7.23 -5.37
CA GLY A 259 12.86 -6.74 -4.48
C GLY A 259 13.27 -5.65 -3.47
N LYS A 260 14.48 -5.10 -3.59
CA LYS A 260 15.05 -4.08 -2.71
C LYS A 260 15.11 -2.71 -3.39
N ILE A 261 15.22 -1.69 -2.56
CA ILE A 261 15.52 -0.34 -3.04
C ILE A 261 17.02 -0.27 -3.36
N LYS A 262 17.33 0.18 -4.57
CA LYS A 262 18.70 0.39 -5.04
C LYS A 262 18.89 1.84 -5.45
N SER A 263 20.07 2.39 -5.20
CA SER A 263 20.43 3.68 -5.75
C SER A 263 20.67 3.59 -7.26
N ARG A 264 20.60 4.76 -7.91
CA ARG A 264 20.91 4.84 -9.35
C ARG A 264 22.33 4.37 -9.66
N GLU A 265 23.28 4.74 -8.82
CA GLU A 265 24.69 4.37 -8.92
C GLU A 265 24.88 2.85 -8.80
N GLU A 266 24.24 2.21 -7.84
CA GLU A 266 24.28 0.74 -7.68
C GLU A 266 23.76 0.00 -8.92
N LEU A 267 22.71 0.51 -9.57
CA LEU A 267 22.17 -0.07 -10.79
C LEU A 267 23.13 0.12 -11.97
N ILE A 268 23.70 1.33 -12.12
CA ILE A 268 24.70 1.61 -13.17
C ILE A 268 25.92 0.70 -13.02
N ASP A 269 26.47 0.57 -11.81
CA ASP A 269 27.61 -0.29 -11.50
C ASP A 269 27.32 -1.77 -11.81
N ALA A 270 26.10 -2.22 -11.53
CA ALA A 270 25.70 -3.60 -11.86
C ALA A 270 25.64 -3.84 -13.38
N PHE A 271 25.11 -2.87 -14.12
CA PHE A 271 25.06 -2.95 -15.59
C PHE A 271 26.45 -2.92 -16.20
N ILE A 272 27.33 -2.01 -15.76
CA ILE A 272 28.73 -1.94 -16.20
C ILE A 272 29.46 -3.29 -16.02
N ARG A 273 29.23 -3.94 -14.86
CA ARG A 273 29.88 -5.24 -14.56
C ARG A 273 29.29 -6.41 -15.33
N SER A 274 28.02 -6.35 -15.68
CA SER A 274 27.30 -7.51 -16.25
C SER A 274 27.14 -7.47 -17.76
N MET A 275 27.36 -6.31 -18.39
CA MET A 275 27.18 -6.15 -19.83
C MET A 275 28.52 -6.05 -20.55
N PRO A 276 28.67 -6.66 -21.75
CA PRO A 276 29.88 -6.60 -22.53
C PRO A 276 30.03 -5.28 -23.31
N ILE A 277 29.52 -4.18 -22.76
CA ILE A 277 29.56 -2.85 -23.37
C ILE A 277 30.56 -1.99 -22.60
N LYS A 278 31.44 -1.34 -23.33
CA LYS A 278 32.35 -0.32 -22.79
C LYS A 278 31.76 1.07 -23.04
N SER A 279 31.15 1.66 -22.03
CA SER A 279 30.60 3.03 -22.09
C SER A 279 30.63 3.69 -20.70
N GLY A 280 30.36 4.97 -20.65
CA GLY A 280 30.31 5.73 -19.39
C GLY A 280 28.96 5.62 -18.71
N ASP A 281 28.92 6.08 -17.45
CA ASP A 281 27.74 6.04 -16.56
C ASP A 281 26.50 6.66 -17.18
N ARG A 282 26.64 7.75 -17.95
CA ARG A 282 25.52 8.42 -18.63
C ARG A 282 24.77 7.46 -19.56
N PHE A 283 25.49 6.66 -20.34
CA PHE A 283 24.89 5.71 -21.26
C PHE A 283 24.05 4.66 -20.52
N PHE A 284 24.62 4.04 -19.48
CA PHE A 284 23.90 3.04 -18.69
C PHE A 284 22.72 3.65 -17.93
N ALA A 285 22.85 4.89 -17.45
CA ALA A 285 21.76 5.61 -16.84
C ALA A 285 20.58 5.83 -17.80
N LEU A 286 20.85 6.19 -19.05
CA LEU A 286 19.84 6.35 -20.09
C LEU A 286 19.20 5.03 -20.49
N MET A 287 19.99 3.94 -20.58
CA MET A 287 19.46 2.60 -20.80
C MET A 287 18.48 2.19 -19.71
N ILE A 288 18.83 2.40 -18.44
CA ILE A 288 17.97 2.08 -17.30
C ILE A 288 16.69 2.92 -17.36
N ASN A 289 16.79 4.21 -17.62
CA ASN A 289 15.61 5.10 -17.74
C ASN A 289 14.67 4.64 -18.87
N SER A 290 15.23 4.24 -20.01
CA SER A 290 14.48 3.70 -21.15
C SER A 290 13.72 2.42 -20.77
N LEU A 291 14.39 1.46 -20.12
CA LEU A 291 13.74 0.24 -19.62
C LEU A 291 12.65 0.53 -18.60
N LEU A 292 12.87 1.47 -17.68
CA LEU A 292 11.86 1.87 -16.70
C LEU A 292 10.64 2.53 -17.36
N ALA A 293 10.86 3.33 -18.42
CA ALA A 293 9.76 3.92 -19.19
C ALA A 293 8.91 2.84 -19.86
N LEU A 294 9.54 1.90 -20.58
CA LEU A 294 8.83 0.76 -21.19
C LEU A 294 8.09 -0.08 -20.13
N THR A 295 8.73 -0.35 -18.99
CA THR A 295 8.13 -1.11 -17.89
C THR A 295 6.89 -0.42 -17.31
N SER A 296 6.96 0.90 -17.15
CA SER A 296 5.82 1.68 -16.63
C SER A 296 4.66 1.76 -17.61
N TRP A 297 4.94 1.65 -18.91
CA TRP A 297 3.95 1.68 -19.98
C TRP A 297 3.24 0.35 -20.16
N ALA A 298 3.95 -0.74 -19.97
CA ALA A 298 3.45 -2.10 -20.13
C ALA A 298 2.30 -2.43 -19.17
N LYS A 299 1.43 -3.35 -19.61
CA LYS A 299 0.28 -3.85 -18.86
C LYS A 299 0.30 -5.37 -18.79
N ASN A 300 -0.37 -5.92 -17.81
CA ASN A 300 -0.71 -7.34 -17.76
C ASN A 300 -1.99 -7.61 -18.54
N GLU A 301 -2.26 -8.88 -18.78
CA GLU A 301 -3.51 -9.32 -19.40
C GLU A 301 -4.72 -8.78 -18.65
N LYS A 302 -5.81 -8.66 -19.38
CA LYS A 302 -7.07 -8.10 -18.87
C LYS A 302 -7.60 -8.90 -17.68
N LEU A 303 -7.84 -8.21 -16.57
CA LEU A 303 -8.48 -8.76 -15.39
C LEU A 303 -9.83 -8.02 -15.17
N GLY A 304 -10.93 -8.70 -15.43
CA GLY A 304 -12.26 -8.07 -15.42
C GLY A 304 -12.39 -7.00 -16.51
N SER A 305 -12.62 -5.74 -16.13
CA SER A 305 -12.74 -4.60 -17.06
C SER A 305 -11.42 -3.84 -17.27
N ASN A 306 -10.36 -4.14 -16.53
CA ASN A 306 -9.14 -3.36 -16.49
C ASN A 306 -7.91 -4.16 -16.91
N TYR A 307 -6.91 -3.46 -17.45
CA TYR A 307 -5.56 -3.96 -17.68
C TYR A 307 -4.65 -3.50 -16.54
N PRO A 308 -4.26 -4.38 -15.60
CA PRO A 308 -3.41 -3.98 -14.49
C PRO A 308 -2.00 -3.61 -14.97
N PRO A 309 -1.29 -2.74 -14.23
CA PRO A 309 0.12 -2.44 -14.50
C PRO A 309 0.96 -3.72 -14.58
N PHE A 310 1.90 -3.76 -15.53
CA PHE A 310 2.83 -4.89 -15.69
C PHE A 310 3.68 -5.08 -14.44
N LEU A 311 4.34 -4.00 -14.01
CA LEU A 311 5.05 -3.86 -12.74
C LEU A 311 4.83 -2.46 -12.18
N PHE A 312 4.89 -2.35 -10.87
CA PHE A 312 4.87 -1.05 -10.20
C PHE A 312 6.29 -0.51 -10.07
N VAL A 313 6.64 0.47 -10.89
CA VAL A 313 7.89 1.23 -10.75
C VAL A 313 7.69 2.29 -9.67
N LYS A 314 8.46 2.18 -8.57
CA LYS A 314 8.49 3.19 -7.50
C LYS A 314 9.85 3.85 -7.47
N VAL A 315 9.87 5.17 -7.63
CA VAL A 315 11.05 5.99 -7.42
C VAL A 315 10.91 6.71 -6.08
N GLN A 316 11.88 6.55 -5.18
CA GLN A 316 11.91 7.25 -3.91
C GLN A 316 12.95 8.35 -3.97
N LEU A 317 12.50 9.59 -3.79
CA LEU A 317 13.36 10.75 -3.66
C LEU A 317 13.52 11.09 -2.17
N TRP A 318 14.74 10.94 -1.65
CA TRP A 318 15.06 11.34 -0.29
C TRP A 318 15.43 12.82 -0.27
N LEU A 319 14.49 13.64 0.21
CA LEU A 319 14.77 15.06 0.47
C LEU A 319 15.29 15.20 1.89
N ARG A 320 16.55 15.60 2.03
CA ARG A 320 17.09 16.04 3.32
C ARG A 320 16.72 17.50 3.51
N GLU A 321 16.05 17.81 4.62
CA GLU A 321 15.75 19.18 4.98
C GLU A 321 17.08 19.95 5.19
N LEU A 322 17.42 20.76 4.21
CA LEU A 322 18.43 21.81 4.36
C LEU A 322 17.67 23.00 4.93
N ALA A 323 17.99 23.40 6.15
CA ALA A 323 17.34 24.46 6.91
C ALA A 323 16.92 25.63 5.99
N ARG A 324 15.60 25.83 5.82
CA ARG A 324 14.94 26.93 5.12
C ARG A 324 14.96 26.95 3.59
N MET A 325 15.21 25.85 2.91
CA MET A 325 14.96 25.81 1.45
C MET A 325 13.89 24.78 1.12
N VAL A 326 12.75 25.25 0.64
CA VAL A 326 11.74 24.43 -0.05
C VAL A 326 12.00 24.62 -1.53
N ALA A 327 12.40 23.59 -2.24
CA ALA A 327 12.43 23.58 -3.69
C ALA A 327 11.02 23.16 -4.19
N THR A 328 10.32 24.04 -4.86
CA THR A 328 9.16 23.67 -5.67
C THR A 328 9.68 23.22 -7.03
N LEU A 329 9.31 22.04 -7.46
CA LEU A 329 9.44 21.61 -8.85
C LEU A 329 8.29 22.28 -9.63
N GLU A 330 8.60 23.23 -10.52
CA GLU A 330 7.72 23.69 -11.58
C GLU A 330 7.69 22.69 -12.74
#